data_c82cce20ffd9e40a57d278750b1c3513
#
_entry.id   c82cce20ffd9e40a57d278750b1c3513
#
_cell.length_a   1.000
_cell.length_b   1.000
_cell.length_c   1.000
_cell.angle_alpha   90.00
_cell.angle_beta   90.00
_cell.angle_gamma   90.00
#
_symmetry.space_group_name_H-M   'P 1'
#
loop_
_entity.id
_entity.type
_entity.pdbx_description
1 polymer ?
#
loop_
_entity_poly.entity_id
_entity_poly.type
_entity_poly.pdbx_seq_one_letter_code
_entity_poly.pdbx_strand_id
1 'polypeptide(L)'
;MTKLASILVVTFLLAFTAAAQNDWRGTYVFGEDGGKTAGGTGIYIEHELKIFDGDNEIAASIESNGFQTSANLVCTAKVAGAKIMLYFQSYGEDNMFEKYQPGDLLLTLERKTVKGKPVILTYWGKFTPAIEKNEITGKVYFEKTPAK
;
A
#
# COMPACT_ATOMS: atom_id res chain seq x y z
N MET A 1 -47.54 1.31 12.89
CA MET A 1 -46.79 0.32 12.07
C MET A 1 -45.82 0.95 11.06
N THR A 2 -45.96 2.21 10.68
CA THR A 2 -45.09 2.88 9.69
C THR A 2 -43.72 3.36 10.21
N LYS A 3 -43.50 3.49 11.51
CA LYS A 3 -42.25 3.97 12.10
C LYS A 3 -41.14 2.90 12.21
N LEU A 4 -41.50 1.63 12.27
CA LEU A 4 -40.54 0.52 12.38
C LEU A 4 -39.85 0.19 11.03
N ALA A 5 -40.54 0.39 9.90
CA ALA A 5 -39.98 0.14 8.57
C ALA A 5 -38.88 1.15 8.19
N SER A 6 -39.01 2.41 8.60
CA SER A 6 -38.01 3.46 8.30
C SER A 6 -36.69 3.25 9.05
N ILE A 7 -36.72 2.71 10.26
CA ILE A 7 -35.49 2.42 11.03
C ILE A 7 -34.72 1.27 10.41
N LEU A 8 -35.42 0.25 9.90
CA LEU A 8 -34.78 -0.91 9.27
C LEU A 8 -34.04 -0.54 7.96
N VAL A 9 -34.63 0.37 7.17
CA VAL A 9 -34.02 0.84 5.90
C VAL A 9 -32.75 1.67 6.16
N VAL A 10 -32.74 2.53 7.17
CA VAL A 10 -31.58 3.35 7.53
C VAL A 10 -30.44 2.49 8.06
N THR A 11 -30.73 1.44 8.85
CA THR A 11 -29.68 0.53 9.37
C THR A 11 -29.07 -0.30 8.25
N PHE A 12 -29.83 -0.67 7.21
CA PHE A 12 -29.32 -1.44 6.08
C PHE A 12 -28.43 -0.59 5.15
N LEU A 13 -28.76 0.69 4.96
CA LEU A 13 -27.94 1.63 4.17
C LEU A 13 -26.59 1.93 4.84
N LEU A 14 -26.53 1.97 6.17
CA LEU A 14 -25.26 2.18 6.89
C LEU A 14 -24.33 0.96 6.81
N ALA A 15 -24.86 -0.25 6.70
CA ALA A 15 -24.05 -1.46 6.55
C ALA A 15 -23.33 -1.54 5.17
N PHE A 16 -23.95 -1.02 4.10
CA PHE A 16 -23.35 -1.02 2.77
C PHE A 16 -22.17 -0.05 2.64
N THR A 17 -22.18 1.06 3.36
CA THR A 17 -21.06 2.02 3.31
C THR A 17 -19.81 1.53 4.03
N ALA A 18 -19.95 0.68 5.05
CA ALA A 18 -18.82 0.12 5.79
C ALA A 18 -18.05 -0.92 4.98
N ALA A 19 -18.71 -1.70 4.11
CA ALA A 19 -18.04 -2.71 3.26
C ALA A 19 -17.18 -2.08 2.15
N ALA A 20 -17.62 -0.96 1.57
CA ALA A 20 -16.87 -0.25 0.53
C ALA A 20 -15.61 0.45 1.07
N GLN A 21 -15.57 0.80 2.36
CA GLN A 21 -14.43 1.45 2.99
C GLN A 21 -13.26 0.50 3.31
N ASN A 22 -13.46 -0.80 3.28
CA ASN A 22 -12.46 -1.80 3.64
C ASN A 22 -11.80 -2.49 2.44
N ASP A 23 -12.14 -2.11 1.21
CA ASP A 23 -11.51 -2.68 0.03
C ASP A 23 -10.12 -2.08 -0.21
N TRP A 24 -9.10 -2.91 0.00
CA TRP A 24 -7.71 -2.57 -0.24
C TRP A 24 -7.26 -2.77 -1.69
N ARG A 25 -8.05 -3.45 -2.52
CA ARG A 25 -7.67 -3.74 -3.91
C ARG A 25 -7.44 -2.47 -4.71
N GLY A 26 -6.45 -2.52 -5.58
CA GLY A 26 -6.08 -1.41 -6.45
C GLY A 26 -4.58 -1.18 -6.49
N THR A 27 -4.20 -0.12 -7.18
CA THR A 27 -2.81 0.29 -7.36
C THR A 27 -2.52 1.52 -6.50
N TYR A 28 -1.38 1.51 -5.85
CA TYR A 28 -0.89 2.59 -5.00
C TYR A 28 0.50 2.96 -5.46
N VAL A 29 0.79 4.24 -5.58
CA VAL A 29 2.08 4.73 -6.08
C VAL A 29 2.74 5.64 -5.06
N PHE A 30 4.04 5.52 -4.94
CA PHE A 30 4.90 6.38 -4.15
C PHE A 30 6.18 6.72 -4.95
N GLY A 31 6.43 8.01 -5.17
CA GLY A 31 7.62 8.50 -5.84
C GLY A 31 8.63 9.11 -4.86
N GLU A 32 9.90 8.76 -5.04
CA GLU A 32 11.01 9.32 -4.29
C GLU A 32 11.85 10.24 -5.18
N ASP A 33 11.98 11.51 -4.79
CA ASP A 33 12.86 12.47 -5.45
C ASP A 33 14.09 12.73 -4.56
N GLY A 34 15.23 12.23 -4.99
CA GLY A 34 16.54 12.42 -4.37
C GLY A 34 17.34 13.60 -4.94
N GLY A 35 16.73 14.41 -5.84
CA GLY A 35 17.40 15.51 -6.50
C GLY A 35 18.32 15.04 -7.63
N LYS A 36 19.56 15.49 -7.62
CA LYS A 36 20.55 15.17 -8.66
C LYS A 36 21.88 14.70 -8.07
N THR A 37 22.55 13.82 -8.79
CA THR A 37 23.95 13.45 -8.52
C THR A 37 24.88 14.64 -8.76
N ALA A 38 26.12 14.54 -8.31
CA ALA A 38 27.16 15.54 -8.61
C ALA A 38 27.38 15.73 -10.14
N GLY A 39 27.14 14.69 -10.94
CA GLY A 39 27.18 14.73 -12.41
C GLY A 39 25.92 15.26 -13.08
N GLY A 40 24.91 15.71 -12.32
CA GLY A 40 23.66 16.28 -12.84
C GLY A 40 22.58 15.28 -13.20
N THR A 41 22.80 13.96 -13.01
CA THR A 41 21.77 12.92 -13.24
C THR A 41 20.67 12.99 -12.20
N GLY A 42 19.41 13.01 -12.60
CA GLY A 42 18.26 12.96 -11.71
C GLY A 42 18.19 11.66 -10.91
N ILE A 43 17.88 11.76 -9.63
CA ILE A 43 17.65 10.64 -8.73
C ILE A 43 16.15 10.57 -8.48
N TYR A 44 15.46 9.67 -9.18
CA TYR A 44 14.04 9.42 -9.01
C TYR A 44 13.79 7.91 -8.94
N ILE A 45 12.97 7.48 -7.99
CA ILE A 45 12.56 6.09 -7.80
C ILE A 45 11.05 6.07 -7.63
N GLU A 46 10.37 5.20 -8.37
CA GLU A 46 8.94 4.97 -8.23
C GLU A 46 8.70 3.57 -7.65
N HIS A 47 7.80 3.52 -6.69
CA HIS A 47 7.30 2.27 -6.11
C HIS A 47 5.82 2.13 -6.46
N GLU A 48 5.48 1.04 -7.13
CA GLU A 48 4.10 0.66 -7.43
C GLU A 48 3.71 -0.54 -6.59
N LEU A 49 2.70 -0.38 -5.74
CA LEU A 49 2.09 -1.44 -4.95
C LEU A 49 0.74 -1.79 -5.56
N LYS A 50 0.58 -3.03 -6.01
CA LYS A 50 -0.71 -3.60 -6.45
C LYS A 50 -1.24 -4.55 -5.41
N ILE A 51 -2.51 -4.40 -5.04
CA ILE A 51 -3.25 -5.30 -4.15
C ILE A 51 -4.41 -5.89 -4.94
N PHE A 52 -4.50 -7.22 -4.98
CA PHE A 52 -5.44 -7.95 -5.82
C PHE A 52 -5.89 -9.27 -5.17
N ASP A 53 -6.89 -9.92 -5.76
CA ASP A 53 -7.29 -11.26 -5.33
C ASP A 53 -6.28 -12.29 -5.81
N GLY A 54 -5.69 -13.03 -4.87
CA GLY A 54 -4.96 -14.26 -5.15
C GLY A 54 -5.90 -15.48 -5.20
N ASP A 55 -5.34 -16.67 -5.30
CA ASP A 55 -6.14 -17.89 -5.47
C ASP A 55 -7.06 -18.17 -4.28
N ASN A 56 -6.62 -17.94 -3.05
CA ASN A 56 -7.40 -18.18 -1.83
C ASN A 56 -7.35 -17.03 -0.82
N GLU A 57 -6.56 -16.00 -1.08
CA GLU A 57 -6.33 -14.87 -0.17
C GLU A 57 -6.00 -13.60 -0.95
N ILE A 58 -5.97 -12.46 -0.25
CA ILE A 58 -5.49 -11.22 -0.86
C ILE A 58 -3.98 -11.33 -1.05
N ALA A 59 -3.53 -11.01 -2.26
CA ALA A 59 -2.14 -10.96 -2.65
C ALA A 59 -1.72 -9.52 -2.98
N ALA A 60 -0.42 -9.29 -3.04
CA ALA A 60 0.12 -8.02 -3.47
C ALA A 60 1.44 -8.20 -4.22
N SER A 61 1.81 -7.18 -4.99
CA SER A 61 3.15 -7.04 -5.56
C SER A 61 3.69 -5.64 -5.29
N ILE A 62 5.01 -5.53 -5.12
CA ILE A 62 5.70 -4.24 -5.03
C ILE A 62 6.74 -4.22 -6.15
N GLU A 63 6.57 -3.28 -7.07
CA GLU A 63 7.57 -2.98 -8.11
C GLU A 63 8.26 -1.67 -7.76
N SER A 64 9.59 -1.66 -7.82
CA SER A 64 10.39 -0.46 -7.58
C SER A 64 11.33 -0.26 -8.76
N ASN A 65 11.24 0.89 -9.40
CA ASN A 65 12.02 1.22 -10.59
C ASN A 65 12.59 2.63 -10.51
N GLY A 66 13.79 2.81 -11.00
CA GLY A 66 14.40 4.14 -11.09
C GLY A 66 15.92 4.13 -10.93
N PHE A 67 16.46 5.22 -10.38
CA PHE A 67 17.90 5.39 -10.23
C PHE A 67 18.51 4.26 -9.39
N GLN A 68 19.36 3.44 -10.01
CA GLN A 68 20.04 2.29 -9.39
C GLN A 68 19.09 1.37 -8.59
N THR A 69 17.85 1.25 -9.06
CA THR A 69 16.82 0.47 -8.36
C THR A 69 16.01 -0.31 -9.37
N SER A 70 15.93 -1.63 -9.16
CA SER A 70 14.98 -2.53 -9.81
C SER A 70 14.62 -3.62 -8.81
N ALA A 71 13.35 -3.72 -8.44
CA ALA A 71 12.83 -4.76 -7.56
C ALA A 71 11.41 -5.13 -7.97
N ASN A 72 11.12 -6.43 -7.93
CA ASN A 72 9.81 -6.99 -8.18
C ASN A 72 9.54 -8.04 -7.10
N LEU A 73 8.66 -7.71 -6.16
CA LEU A 73 8.37 -8.51 -4.98
C LEU A 73 6.96 -9.05 -5.05
N VAL A 74 6.81 -10.35 -4.87
CA VAL A 74 5.51 -11.01 -4.70
C VAL A 74 5.24 -11.13 -3.21
N CYS A 75 4.04 -10.75 -2.78
CA CYS A 75 3.66 -10.64 -1.38
C CYS A 75 2.34 -11.33 -1.09
N THR A 76 2.22 -11.86 0.12
CA THR A 76 0.92 -12.16 0.73
C THR A 76 0.45 -10.95 1.54
N ALA A 77 -0.86 -10.76 1.65
CA ALA A 77 -1.43 -9.64 2.38
C ALA A 77 -2.41 -10.13 3.45
N LYS A 78 -2.32 -9.54 4.66
CA LYS A 78 -3.24 -9.82 5.76
C LYS A 78 -3.94 -8.54 6.19
N VAL A 79 -5.27 -8.57 6.19
CA VAL A 79 -6.11 -7.45 6.63
C VAL A 79 -6.48 -7.66 8.09
N ALA A 80 -6.30 -6.61 8.89
CA ALA A 80 -6.70 -6.56 10.29
C ALA A 80 -7.29 -5.18 10.60
N GLY A 81 -8.62 -5.08 10.67
CA GLY A 81 -9.32 -3.81 10.86
C GLY A 81 -8.98 -2.79 9.78
N ALA A 82 -8.49 -1.62 10.18
CA ALA A 82 -8.09 -0.54 9.28
C ALA A 82 -6.68 -0.72 8.68
N LYS A 83 -6.03 -1.87 8.90
CA LYS A 83 -4.66 -2.15 8.45
C LYS A 83 -4.61 -3.27 7.43
N ILE A 84 -3.64 -3.19 6.53
CA ILE A 84 -3.17 -4.29 5.69
C ILE A 84 -1.66 -4.44 5.87
N MET A 85 -1.23 -5.65 6.15
CA MET A 85 0.18 -6.01 6.33
C MET A 85 0.65 -6.83 5.13
N LEU A 86 1.78 -6.44 4.54
CA LEU A 86 2.35 -7.10 3.37
C LEU A 86 3.58 -7.89 3.78
N TYR A 87 3.55 -9.18 3.50
CA TYR A 87 4.63 -10.12 3.82
C TYR A 87 5.29 -10.60 2.53
N PHE A 88 6.62 -10.60 2.51
CA PHE A 88 7.37 -11.12 1.38
C PHE A 88 7.09 -12.61 1.18
N GLN A 89 6.83 -13.01 -0.06
CA GLN A 89 6.64 -14.41 -0.46
C GLN A 89 7.78 -14.88 -1.35
N SER A 90 8.06 -14.18 -2.43
CA SER A 90 9.09 -14.52 -3.40
C SER A 90 9.50 -13.30 -4.23
N TYR A 91 10.59 -13.44 -4.96
CA TYR A 91 10.97 -12.49 -5.99
C TYR A 91 10.28 -12.81 -7.31
N GLY A 92 9.87 -11.75 -8.03
CA GLY A 92 9.56 -11.82 -9.46
C GLY A 92 10.82 -11.75 -10.31
N GLU A 93 10.70 -11.25 -11.52
CA GLU A 93 11.83 -11.06 -12.44
C GLU A 93 12.53 -9.71 -12.20
N ASP A 94 13.79 -9.58 -12.68
CA ASP A 94 14.55 -8.33 -12.74
C ASP A 94 14.83 -7.64 -11.39
N ASN A 95 15.26 -8.40 -10.40
CA ASN A 95 15.70 -7.86 -9.11
C ASN A 95 17.22 -7.57 -9.12
N MET A 96 17.62 -6.34 -8.76
CA MET A 96 19.04 -6.00 -8.57
C MET A 96 19.61 -6.64 -7.32
N PHE A 97 18.81 -6.75 -6.25
CA PHE A 97 19.21 -7.31 -4.97
C PHE A 97 18.13 -8.20 -4.38
N GLU A 98 18.53 -9.31 -3.79
CA GLU A 98 17.65 -10.26 -3.12
C GLU A 98 18.02 -10.33 -1.63
N LYS A 99 17.35 -9.52 -0.80
CA LYS A 99 17.65 -9.37 0.64
C LYS A 99 16.55 -9.86 1.57
N TYR A 100 15.36 -10.15 1.03
CA TYR A 100 14.21 -10.56 1.82
C TYR A 100 14.08 -12.08 1.92
N GLN A 101 13.49 -12.53 3.02
CA GLN A 101 13.16 -13.94 3.26
C GLN A 101 11.64 -14.12 3.31
N PRO A 102 11.10 -15.27 2.82
CA PRO A 102 9.68 -15.55 2.93
C PRO A 102 9.17 -15.38 4.36
N GLY A 103 8.06 -14.62 4.50
CA GLY A 103 7.48 -14.27 5.80
C GLY A 103 7.96 -12.94 6.41
N ASP A 104 8.93 -12.28 5.81
CA ASP A 104 9.35 -10.94 6.25
C ASP A 104 8.21 -9.94 6.09
N LEU A 105 7.88 -9.21 7.16
CA LEU A 105 6.95 -8.08 7.08
C LEU A 105 7.63 -6.94 6.34
N LEU A 106 7.15 -6.62 5.15
CA LEU A 106 7.70 -5.56 4.31
C LEU A 106 7.20 -4.19 4.73
N LEU A 107 5.90 -4.00 4.80
CA LEU A 107 5.27 -2.75 5.25
C LEU A 107 3.83 -3.00 5.71
N THR A 108 3.28 -2.02 6.43
CA THR A 108 1.87 -1.97 6.81
C THR A 108 1.27 -0.66 6.32
N LEU A 109 0.11 -0.73 5.70
CA LEU A 109 -0.72 0.44 5.41
C LEU A 109 -1.85 0.53 6.44
N GLU A 110 -2.18 1.73 6.91
CA GLU A 110 -3.26 1.98 7.84
C GLU A 110 -4.16 3.11 7.33
N ARG A 111 -5.45 2.86 7.23
CA ARG A 111 -6.44 3.91 6.96
C ARG A 111 -6.74 4.69 8.21
N LYS A 112 -6.62 6.01 8.12
CA LYS A 112 -6.99 6.94 9.19
C LYS A 112 -7.74 8.14 8.64
N THR A 113 -8.46 8.80 9.52
CA THR A 113 -9.04 10.12 9.25
C THR A 113 -8.19 11.16 9.99
N VAL A 114 -7.58 12.06 9.25
CA VAL A 114 -6.78 13.16 9.79
C VAL A 114 -7.41 14.48 9.37
N LYS A 115 -7.81 15.29 10.35
CA LYS A 115 -8.53 16.56 10.12
C LYS A 115 -9.74 16.40 9.18
N GLY A 116 -10.53 15.35 9.38
CA GLY A 116 -11.73 15.05 8.60
C GLY A 116 -11.47 14.45 7.20
N LYS A 117 -10.23 14.22 6.81
CA LYS A 117 -9.86 13.62 5.51
C LYS A 117 -9.34 12.21 5.68
N PRO A 118 -9.81 11.24 4.85
CA PRO A 118 -9.26 9.89 4.82
C PRO A 118 -7.84 9.93 4.26
N VAL A 119 -6.91 9.28 4.95
CA VAL A 119 -5.51 9.13 4.54
C VAL A 119 -5.07 7.69 4.73
N ILE A 120 -4.01 7.29 4.01
CA ILE A 120 -3.34 6.01 4.18
C ILE A 120 -1.94 6.30 4.72
N LEU A 121 -1.66 5.83 5.93
CA LEU A 121 -0.34 5.95 6.56
C LEU A 121 0.47 4.69 6.25
N THR A 122 1.76 4.88 5.98
CA THR A 122 2.70 3.79 5.73
C THR A 122 3.61 3.60 6.94
N TYR A 123 3.71 2.36 7.40
CA TYR A 123 4.65 1.92 8.43
C TYR A 123 5.63 0.96 7.80
N TRP A 124 6.89 1.37 7.74
CA TRP A 124 7.96 0.58 7.14
C TRP A 124 8.29 -0.64 8.00
N GLY A 125 8.47 -1.78 7.35
CA GLY A 125 9.04 -2.97 7.92
C GLY A 125 10.44 -3.20 7.38
N LYS A 126 10.71 -4.35 6.76
CA LYS A 126 11.99 -4.62 6.09
C LYS A 126 12.10 -3.93 4.73
N PHE A 127 10.99 -3.58 4.09
CA PHE A 127 11.01 -2.69 2.94
C PHE A 127 11.14 -1.25 3.43
N THR A 128 12.20 -0.59 3.01
CA THR A 128 12.49 0.80 3.34
C THR A 128 12.68 1.62 2.07
N PRO A 129 12.31 2.90 2.08
CA PRO A 129 12.61 3.78 0.96
C PRO A 129 14.13 3.92 0.76
N ALA A 130 14.53 4.30 -0.45
CA ALA A 130 15.94 4.52 -0.79
C ALA A 130 16.44 5.90 -0.34
N ILE A 131 15.54 6.86 -0.19
CA ILE A 131 15.87 8.22 0.22
C ILE A 131 15.59 8.39 1.72
N GLU A 132 16.62 8.66 2.51
CA GLU A 132 16.58 8.73 3.99
C GLU A 132 15.45 9.61 4.54
N LYS A 133 15.18 10.76 3.93
CA LYS A 133 14.08 11.65 4.37
C LYS A 133 12.70 10.97 4.37
N ASN A 134 12.53 9.88 3.63
CA ASN A 134 11.29 9.13 3.50
C ASN A 134 11.21 7.93 4.46
N GLU A 135 12.23 7.67 5.26
CA GLU A 135 12.26 6.56 6.22
C GLU A 135 11.36 6.79 7.45
N ILE A 136 10.84 8.01 7.62
CA ILE A 136 9.96 8.33 8.75
C ILE A 136 8.64 7.57 8.60
N THR A 137 8.41 6.63 9.52
CA THR A 137 7.20 5.79 9.53
C THR A 137 5.95 6.55 9.98
N GLY A 138 4.77 6.07 9.65
CA GLY A 138 3.49 6.66 10.05
C GLY A 138 3.12 7.95 9.31
N LYS A 139 3.62 8.12 8.09
CA LYS A 139 3.26 9.21 7.16
C LYS A 139 2.55 8.67 5.92
N VAL A 140 1.96 9.58 5.16
CA VAL A 140 1.39 9.28 3.83
C VAL A 140 2.53 9.21 2.83
N TYR A 141 2.72 8.05 2.23
CA TYR A 141 3.65 7.82 1.13
C TYR A 141 2.93 7.26 -0.09
N PHE A 142 2.25 6.13 0.06
CA PHE A 142 1.49 5.52 -1.00
C PHE A 142 0.13 6.19 -1.17
N GLU A 143 -0.19 6.60 -2.39
CA GLU A 143 -1.48 7.15 -2.77
C GLU A 143 -2.18 6.20 -3.75
N LYS A 144 -3.46 5.91 -3.50
CA LYS A 144 -4.27 5.05 -4.38
C LYS A 144 -4.53 5.77 -5.69
N THR A 145 -4.17 5.14 -6.81
CA THR A 145 -4.48 5.67 -8.14
C THR A 145 -5.95 5.43 -8.45
N PRO A 146 -6.61 6.37 -9.18
CA PRO A 146 -7.96 6.14 -9.68
C PRO A 146 -8.03 4.89 -10.56
N ALA A 147 -9.11 4.11 -10.44
CA ALA A 147 -9.40 3.04 -11.40
C ALA A 147 -9.58 3.65 -12.79
N LYS A 148 -8.91 3.08 -13.80
CA LYS A 148 -9.09 3.45 -15.21
C LYS A 148 -10.36 2.84 -15.74
#